data_f87c487043bb7d64f62d6833dd115eb4
#
_entry.id   f87c487043bb7d64f62d6833dd115eb4
#
_cell.length_a   1.000
_cell.length_b   1.000
_cell.length_c   1.000
_cell.angle_alpha   90.00
_cell.angle_beta   90.00
_cell.angle_gamma   90.00
#
_symmetry.space_group_name_H-M   'P 1'
#
loop_
_entity.id
_entity.type
_entity.pdbx_description
1 polymer ?
#
loop_
_entity_poly.entity_id
_entity_poly.type
_entity_poly.pdbx_seq_one_letter_code
_entity_poly.pdbx_strand_id
1 'polypeptide(L)'
;LHVYDHCVAIDLIVRKGRVGEVYNVGGHNERTNLEVVKTVLHALNKPESLITYVTDRKGHDMRYAIDPTKLETELGWKPKYTFDTGIPMTIQWYLDNKEWWENIISGEYQNYFEKMYVEKGRAKE
;
A
#
# COMPACT_ATOMS: atom_id res chain seq x y z
N LEU A 1 2.26 -2.17 -6.17
CA LEU A 1 1.38 -3.31 -6.47
C LEU A 1 -0.06 -2.98 -6.09
N HIS A 2 -1.03 -3.23 -6.96
CA HIS A 2 -2.44 -3.05 -6.67
C HIS A 2 -2.93 -4.12 -5.68
N VAL A 3 -3.81 -3.74 -4.73
CA VAL A 3 -4.27 -4.64 -3.67
C VAL A 3 -4.95 -5.90 -4.21
N TYR A 4 -5.71 -5.80 -5.30
CA TYR A 4 -6.34 -6.95 -5.94
C TYR A 4 -5.31 -7.99 -6.40
N ASP A 5 -4.23 -7.54 -7.07
CA ASP A 5 -3.16 -8.43 -7.53
C ASP A 5 -2.44 -9.10 -6.36
N HIS A 6 -2.26 -8.37 -5.25
CA HIS A 6 -1.69 -8.93 -4.03
C HIS A 6 -2.59 -10.03 -3.43
N CYS A 7 -3.88 -9.79 -3.33
CA CYS A 7 -4.84 -10.80 -2.83
C CYS A 7 -4.88 -12.04 -3.73
N VAL A 8 -4.87 -11.86 -5.05
CA VAL A 8 -4.82 -12.97 -6.02
C VAL A 8 -3.52 -13.78 -5.86
N ALA A 9 -2.38 -13.11 -5.65
CA ALA A 9 -1.12 -13.79 -5.39
C ALA A 9 -1.17 -14.65 -4.12
N ILE A 10 -1.70 -14.09 -3.02
CA ILE A 10 -1.85 -14.81 -1.75
C ILE A 10 -2.76 -16.03 -1.92
N ASP A 11 -3.93 -15.87 -2.53
CA ASP A 11 -4.86 -17.01 -2.77
C ASP A 11 -4.20 -18.10 -3.61
N LEU A 12 -3.46 -17.72 -4.65
CA LEU A 12 -2.73 -18.66 -5.51
C LEU A 12 -1.64 -19.40 -4.74
N ILE A 13 -0.86 -18.70 -3.91
CA ILE A 13 0.20 -19.30 -3.10
C ILE A 13 -0.42 -20.29 -2.09
N VAL A 14 -1.52 -19.92 -1.43
CA VAL A 14 -2.21 -20.81 -0.47
C VAL A 14 -2.70 -22.09 -1.15
N ARG A 15 -3.19 -21.99 -2.38
CA ARG A 15 -3.76 -23.15 -3.10
C ARG A 15 -2.73 -24.01 -3.81
N LYS A 16 -1.64 -23.42 -4.31
CA LYS A 16 -0.71 -24.07 -5.25
C LYS A 16 0.76 -23.92 -4.88
N GLY A 17 1.08 -23.10 -3.89
CA GLY A 17 2.45 -22.92 -3.44
C GLY A 17 3.01 -24.19 -2.79
N ARG A 18 4.32 -24.36 -2.88
CA ARG A 18 5.01 -25.45 -2.20
C ARG A 18 5.12 -25.16 -0.71
N VAL A 19 4.75 -26.12 0.12
CA VAL A 19 4.83 -26.00 1.58
C VAL A 19 6.28 -25.75 2.03
N GLY A 20 6.47 -24.78 2.91
CA GLY A 20 7.79 -24.41 3.43
C GLY A 20 8.57 -23.43 2.53
N GLU A 21 8.03 -23.05 1.39
CA GLU A 21 8.68 -22.10 0.47
C GLU A 21 8.22 -20.65 0.69
N VAL A 22 9.11 -19.72 0.35
CA VAL A 22 8.83 -18.29 0.39
C VAL A 22 8.64 -17.77 -1.03
N TYR A 23 7.61 -16.96 -1.23
CA TYR A 23 7.30 -16.29 -2.48
C TYR A 23 7.26 -14.78 -2.28
N ASN A 24 8.09 -14.06 -3.02
CA ASN A 24 8.00 -12.61 -3.09
C ASN A 24 6.86 -12.20 -4.03
N VAL A 25 6.11 -11.17 -3.64
CA VAL A 25 5.02 -10.63 -4.45
C VAL A 25 5.35 -9.18 -4.81
N GLY A 26 5.70 -8.93 -6.05
CA GLY A 26 6.09 -7.62 -6.59
C GLY A 26 5.37 -7.32 -7.90
N GLY A 27 5.37 -6.06 -8.33
CA GLY A 27 4.62 -5.64 -9.50
C GLY A 27 5.46 -5.08 -10.65
N HIS A 28 6.80 -5.15 -10.58
CA HIS A 28 7.73 -4.54 -11.55
C HIS A 28 7.37 -3.08 -11.90
N ASN A 29 7.02 -2.29 -10.89
CA ASN A 29 6.36 -1.01 -11.09
C ASN A 29 6.82 0.02 -10.05
N GLU A 30 8.15 0.19 -9.99
CA GLU A 30 8.77 1.12 -9.08
C GLU A 30 8.46 2.56 -9.50
N ARG A 31 8.09 3.37 -8.52
CA ARG A 31 7.85 4.81 -8.65
C ARG A 31 8.50 5.54 -7.50
N THR A 32 8.93 6.76 -7.75
CA THR A 32 9.36 7.64 -6.66
C THR A 32 8.15 8.12 -5.86
N ASN A 33 8.34 8.40 -4.57
CA ASN A 33 7.28 8.97 -3.72
C ASN A 33 6.71 10.23 -4.34
N LEU A 34 7.56 11.08 -4.95
CA LEU A 34 7.14 12.32 -5.58
C LEU A 34 6.25 12.08 -6.80
N GLU A 35 6.55 11.08 -7.64
CA GLU A 35 5.68 10.70 -8.76
C GLU A 35 4.30 10.25 -8.26
N VAL A 36 4.26 9.41 -7.21
CA VAL A 36 2.98 8.94 -6.63
C VAL A 36 2.17 10.14 -6.11
N VAL A 37 2.79 11.02 -5.31
CA VAL A 37 2.11 12.20 -4.74
C VAL A 37 1.59 13.13 -5.84
N LYS A 38 2.40 13.44 -6.85
CA LYS A 38 1.98 14.29 -7.98
C LYS A 38 0.83 13.67 -8.76
N THR A 39 0.86 12.37 -8.99
CA THR A 39 -0.23 11.64 -9.66
C THR A 39 -1.55 11.79 -8.89
N VAL A 40 -1.51 11.63 -7.57
CA VAL A 40 -2.69 11.79 -6.71
C VAL A 40 -3.20 13.24 -6.73
N LEU A 41 -2.30 14.22 -6.57
CA LEU A 41 -2.67 15.64 -6.61
C LEU A 41 -3.33 16.02 -7.95
N HIS A 42 -2.75 15.56 -9.04
CA HIS A 42 -3.28 15.83 -10.39
C HIS A 42 -4.67 15.18 -10.57
N ALA A 43 -4.84 13.92 -10.18
CA ALA A 43 -6.12 13.23 -10.27
C ALA A 43 -7.23 13.87 -9.42
N LEU A 44 -6.87 14.50 -8.29
CA LEU A 44 -7.79 15.22 -7.40
C LEU A 44 -7.91 16.72 -7.73
N ASN A 45 -7.28 17.17 -8.81
CA ASN A 45 -7.20 18.59 -9.18
C ASN A 45 -6.71 19.48 -8.02
N LYS A 46 -5.65 19.05 -7.33
CA LYS A 46 -5.04 19.76 -6.20
C LYS A 46 -3.67 20.33 -6.61
N PRO A 47 -3.29 21.49 -6.07
CA PRO A 47 -2.02 22.14 -6.40
C PRO A 47 -0.83 21.42 -5.74
N GLU A 48 0.32 21.44 -6.42
CA GLU A 48 1.58 20.90 -5.88
C GLU A 48 2.09 21.66 -4.64
N SER A 49 1.58 22.87 -4.37
CA SER A 49 1.89 23.63 -3.14
C SER A 49 1.48 22.94 -1.85
N LEU A 50 0.68 21.87 -1.94
CA LEU A 50 0.37 21.00 -0.79
C LEU A 50 1.52 20.07 -0.40
N ILE A 51 2.56 19.95 -1.25
CA ILE A 51 3.73 19.11 -0.95
C ILE A 51 4.61 19.84 0.06
N THR A 52 4.85 19.20 1.20
CA THR A 52 5.80 19.70 2.20
C THR A 52 6.94 18.70 2.35
N TYR A 53 8.18 19.19 2.17
CA TYR A 53 9.38 18.38 2.37
C TYR A 53 9.76 18.37 3.84
N VAL A 54 10.04 17.21 4.37
CA VAL A 54 10.47 17.01 5.77
C VAL A 54 11.82 16.30 5.81
N THR A 55 12.51 16.40 6.94
CA THR A 55 13.75 15.63 7.15
C THR A 55 13.44 14.14 7.13
N ASP A 56 14.20 13.40 6.34
CA ASP A 56 14.03 11.96 6.23
C ASP A 56 14.45 11.25 7.52
N ARG A 57 13.80 10.11 7.81
CA ARG A 57 14.15 9.29 8.96
C ARG A 57 15.47 8.57 8.74
N LYS A 58 16.25 8.38 9.80
CA LYS A 58 17.50 7.61 9.75
C LYS A 58 17.22 6.15 9.38
N GLY A 59 18.02 5.59 8.46
CA GLY A 59 17.87 4.21 8.03
C GLY A 59 16.67 3.94 7.12
N HIS A 60 16.11 4.98 6.48
CA HIS A 60 15.05 4.82 5.50
C HIS A 60 15.58 4.17 4.22
N ASP A 61 14.88 3.16 3.74
CA ASP A 61 15.23 2.49 2.49
C ASP A 61 15.04 3.44 1.29
N MET A 62 16.08 3.55 0.48
CA MET A 62 16.07 4.41 -0.72
C MET A 62 15.20 3.85 -1.85
N ARG A 63 14.97 2.53 -1.85
CA ARG A 63 14.23 1.84 -2.92
C ARG A 63 13.64 0.53 -2.43
N TYR A 64 12.41 0.29 -2.82
CA TYR A 64 11.77 -1.02 -2.72
C TYR A 64 11.63 -1.60 -4.14
N ALA A 65 12.37 -2.67 -4.43
CA ALA A 65 12.30 -3.40 -5.70
C ALA A 65 12.23 -4.89 -5.37
N ILE A 66 11.03 -5.45 -5.43
CA ILE A 66 10.77 -6.85 -5.09
C ILE A 66 10.79 -7.66 -6.37
N ASP A 67 11.58 -8.74 -6.39
CA ASP A 67 11.65 -9.69 -7.48
C ASP A 67 10.62 -10.81 -7.30
N PRO A 68 9.53 -10.86 -8.10
CA PRO A 68 8.49 -11.89 -8.06
C PRO A 68 8.78 -13.07 -8.99
N THR A 69 9.95 -13.17 -9.61
CA THR A 69 10.26 -14.17 -10.66
C THR A 69 9.90 -15.60 -10.26
N LYS A 70 10.16 -15.99 -9.01
CA LYS A 70 9.80 -17.32 -8.51
C LYS A 70 8.28 -17.56 -8.55
N LEU A 71 7.49 -16.59 -8.09
CA LEU A 71 6.04 -16.67 -8.12
C LEU A 71 5.51 -16.74 -9.57
N GLU A 72 6.10 -15.95 -10.45
CA GLU A 72 5.71 -15.90 -11.86
C GLU A 72 6.03 -17.22 -12.59
N THR A 73 7.22 -17.76 -12.36
CA THR A 73 7.69 -18.97 -13.05
C THR A 73 7.08 -20.25 -12.51
N GLU A 74 6.94 -20.38 -11.19
CA GLU A 74 6.42 -21.58 -10.57
C GLU A 74 4.90 -21.68 -10.56
N LEU A 75 4.21 -20.54 -10.33
CA LEU A 75 2.76 -20.52 -10.18
C LEU A 75 2.02 -19.81 -11.32
N GLY A 76 2.76 -19.22 -12.26
CA GLY A 76 2.16 -18.52 -13.42
C GLY A 76 1.45 -17.21 -13.07
N TRP A 77 1.68 -16.65 -11.89
CA TRP A 77 1.09 -15.39 -11.49
C TRP A 77 1.70 -14.21 -12.23
N LYS A 78 0.87 -13.24 -12.59
CA LYS A 78 1.32 -11.95 -13.12
C LYS A 78 0.40 -10.85 -12.62
N PRO A 79 0.92 -9.64 -12.31
CA PRO A 79 0.07 -8.52 -11.94
C PRO A 79 -0.80 -8.10 -13.12
N LYS A 80 -2.08 -7.84 -12.85
CA LYS A 80 -3.05 -7.36 -13.84
C LYS A 80 -2.99 -5.83 -13.99
N TYR A 81 -2.68 -5.14 -12.90
CA TYR A 81 -2.71 -3.69 -12.85
C TYR A 81 -1.29 -3.10 -12.80
N THR A 82 -1.02 -2.16 -13.69
CA THR A 82 0.15 -1.28 -13.62
C THR A 82 -0.14 -0.12 -12.68
N PHE A 83 0.86 0.74 -12.41
CA PHE A 83 0.64 1.98 -11.66
C PHE A 83 -0.42 2.85 -12.36
N ASP A 84 -0.29 3.02 -13.67
CA ASP A 84 -1.14 3.94 -14.45
C ASP A 84 -2.59 3.45 -14.55
N THR A 85 -2.86 2.16 -14.46
CA THR A 85 -4.22 1.60 -14.46
C THR A 85 -4.78 1.41 -13.06
N GLY A 86 -3.96 1.10 -12.07
CA GLY A 86 -4.40 0.78 -10.70
C GLY A 86 -4.59 2.00 -9.81
N ILE A 87 -3.73 3.05 -9.95
CA ILE A 87 -3.84 4.21 -9.06
C ILE A 87 -5.13 5.01 -9.26
N PRO A 88 -5.63 5.25 -10.50
CA PRO A 88 -6.92 5.92 -10.67
C PRO A 88 -8.09 5.15 -10.04
N MET A 89 -8.09 3.83 -10.15
CA MET A 89 -9.11 2.98 -9.51
C MET A 89 -9.08 3.11 -7.98
N THR A 90 -7.88 3.13 -7.40
CA THR A 90 -7.70 3.29 -5.96
C THR A 90 -8.19 4.66 -5.50
N ILE A 91 -7.83 5.73 -6.22
CA ILE A 91 -8.30 7.09 -5.92
C ILE A 91 -9.82 7.16 -5.98
N GLN A 92 -10.42 6.61 -7.05
CA GLN A 92 -11.87 6.61 -7.22
C GLN A 92 -12.55 5.84 -6.08
N TRP A 93 -11.99 4.70 -5.67
CA TRP A 93 -12.52 3.95 -4.55
C TRP A 93 -12.57 4.79 -3.26
N TYR A 94 -11.52 5.55 -2.94
CA TYR A 94 -11.52 6.45 -1.78
C TYR A 94 -12.55 7.57 -1.89
N LEU A 95 -12.77 8.10 -3.09
CA LEU A 95 -13.80 9.12 -3.31
C LEU A 95 -15.22 8.55 -3.12
N ASP A 96 -15.45 7.34 -3.59
CA ASP A 96 -16.76 6.67 -3.51
C ASP A 96 -17.07 6.12 -2.11
N ASN A 97 -16.03 5.86 -1.31
CA ASN A 97 -16.16 5.29 0.04
C ASN A 97 -15.77 6.28 1.14
N LYS A 98 -16.24 7.51 1.02
CA LYS A 98 -15.89 8.62 1.91
C LYS A 98 -16.23 8.33 3.37
N GLU A 99 -17.42 7.81 3.65
CA GLU A 99 -17.88 7.45 4.99
C GLU A 99 -16.94 6.45 5.67
N TRP A 100 -16.41 5.48 4.93
CA TRP A 100 -15.50 4.47 5.47
C TRP A 100 -14.23 5.07 6.08
N TRP A 101 -13.55 5.97 5.37
CA TRP A 101 -12.31 6.56 5.88
C TRP A 101 -12.55 7.76 6.81
N GLU A 102 -13.67 8.49 6.68
CA GLU A 102 -14.07 9.53 7.63
C GLU A 102 -14.33 8.94 9.02
N ASN A 103 -14.99 7.81 9.12
CA ASN A 103 -15.20 7.10 10.38
C ASN A 103 -13.87 6.69 11.05
N ILE A 104 -12.85 6.37 10.26
CA ILE A 104 -11.50 6.08 10.78
C ILE A 104 -10.82 7.35 11.31
N ILE A 105 -10.96 8.48 10.61
CA ILE A 105 -10.29 9.75 10.94
C ILE A 105 -11.01 10.49 12.09
N SER A 106 -12.31 10.33 12.25
CA SER A 106 -13.17 11.12 13.18
C SER A 106 -12.92 10.91 14.66
N GLY A 107 -11.91 10.14 15.04
CA GLY A 107 -11.45 9.99 16.43
C GLY A 107 -11.86 8.71 17.14
N GLU A 108 -12.74 7.90 16.59
CA GLU A 108 -13.01 6.56 17.17
C GLU A 108 -11.77 5.68 17.15
N TYR A 109 -10.93 5.82 16.12
CA TYR A 109 -9.65 5.14 16.06
C TYR A 109 -8.63 5.69 17.07
N GLN A 110 -8.63 6.99 17.35
CA GLN A 110 -7.77 7.58 18.40
C GLN A 110 -8.17 7.06 19.78
N ASN A 111 -9.47 7.00 20.08
CA ASN A 111 -9.98 6.40 21.31
C ASN A 111 -9.62 4.91 21.42
N TYR A 112 -9.61 4.17 20.31
CA TYR A 112 -9.19 2.78 20.27
C TYR A 112 -7.68 2.66 20.54
N PHE A 113 -6.86 3.53 19.93
CA PHE A 113 -5.41 3.56 20.14
C PHE A 113 -5.05 3.87 21.59
N GLU A 114 -5.67 4.89 22.18
CA GLU A 114 -5.49 5.24 23.59
C GLU A 114 -5.88 4.08 24.52
N LYS A 115 -7.05 3.48 24.34
CA LYS A 115 -7.50 2.32 25.11
C LYS A 115 -6.59 1.11 24.97
N MET A 116 -6.11 0.83 23.77
CA MET A 116 -5.32 -0.39 23.51
C MET A 116 -3.85 -0.24 23.87
N TYR A 117 -3.27 0.94 23.73
CA TYR A 117 -1.83 1.13 23.89
C TYR A 117 -1.45 1.97 25.11
N VAL A 118 -2.21 3.00 25.43
CA VAL A 118 -1.92 3.87 26.58
C VAL A 118 -2.49 3.28 27.87
N GLU A 119 -3.80 3.01 27.93
CA GLU A 119 -4.43 2.45 29.16
C GLU A 119 -3.93 1.05 29.52
N LYS A 120 -3.54 0.22 28.56
CA LYS A 120 -2.97 -1.12 28.80
C LYS A 120 -1.44 -1.11 28.99
N GLY A 121 -0.80 0.05 29.11
CA GLY A 121 0.64 0.17 29.39
C GLY A 121 1.57 -0.44 28.32
N ARG A 122 1.08 -0.58 27.09
CA ARG A 122 1.85 -1.15 25.97
C ARG A 122 2.64 -0.10 25.16
N ALA A 123 2.33 1.18 25.29
CA ALA A 123 3.15 2.27 24.83
C ALA A 123 3.97 2.79 26.03
N LYS A 124 5.13 2.21 26.26
CA LYS A 124 6.18 2.86 27.05
C LYS A 124 7.10 3.54 26.06
N GLU A 125 7.24 4.86 26.28
CA GLU A 125 8.17 5.87 25.74
C GLU A 125 9.16 5.45 24.67
#